data_ef9ce58b74738518c45566c2b840075f
#
_entry.id   ef9ce58b74738518c45566c2b840075f
#
_cell.length_a   1.000
_cell.length_b   1.000
_cell.length_c   1.000
_cell.angle_alpha   90.00
_cell.angle_beta   90.00
_cell.angle_gamma   90.00
#
_symmetry.space_group_name_H-M   'P 1'
#
loop_
_entity.id
_entity.type
_entity.pdbx_description
1 polymer ?
#
loop_
_entity_poly.entity_id
_entity_poly.type
_entity_poly.pdbx_seq_one_letter_code
_entity_poly.pdbx_strand_id
1 'polypeptide(L)'
;METENILGQLNEPQREAVTSGKTSVMVLAGAGSGKTRVLVHRIAWLVSVDKNSPLNVFAVTFTNKAANEMRERIGEMLGLDTRGMWVGTFHGLAHKFLRLHWKDAGLDQGFQVLDSDDQHRQIKRMIKDQGLDESYYPPKEVQWFINTQKDLGLRAEKVKDNPTKREFTQLYKDYEKKCQQNNLVDFGELLLRCYETLKTTPTLLEHYQKRFNNILVDEFQDTNEIQYQMVRLLTGKTGVAFVVGDDDQSIYKWRGANSANMSRFQKEFDAVRVIKMEQNYRSTKTILDAANAVISNNDERLEKTLWTAEESGPQIKLVANYDEYEEAHNIVDTIQSKKHPLKDVA
;
A
#
# COMPACT_ATOMS: atom_id res chain seq x y z
N MET A 1 20.34 -26.82 3.93
CA MET A 1 20.67 -25.62 4.74
C MET A 1 19.88 -24.38 4.31
N GLU A 2 19.93 -23.95 3.02
CA GLU A 2 19.18 -22.74 2.59
C GLU A 2 17.66 -22.86 2.76
N THR A 3 17.07 -24.00 2.38
CA THR A 3 15.62 -24.22 2.45
C THR A 3 15.12 -24.29 3.89
N GLU A 4 15.90 -24.90 4.80
CA GLU A 4 15.58 -25.00 6.23
C GLU A 4 15.56 -23.63 6.90
N ASN A 5 16.52 -22.77 6.58
CA ASN A 5 16.56 -21.39 7.10
C ASN A 5 15.35 -20.56 6.63
N ILE A 6 14.83 -20.82 5.42
CA ILE A 6 13.68 -20.10 4.89
C ILE A 6 12.36 -20.65 5.44
N LEU A 7 12.22 -21.97 5.61
CA LEU A 7 10.94 -22.59 5.94
C LEU A 7 10.81 -23.07 7.39
N GLY A 8 11.93 -23.30 8.09
CA GLY A 8 11.95 -24.01 9.38
C GLY A 8 11.09 -23.40 10.48
N GLN A 9 10.96 -22.09 10.48
CA GLN A 9 10.19 -21.35 11.48
C GLN A 9 8.77 -20.96 11.04
N LEU A 10 8.33 -21.38 9.86
CA LEU A 10 7.01 -21.07 9.34
C LEU A 10 6.00 -22.17 9.69
N ASN A 11 4.76 -21.78 9.99
CA ASN A 11 3.66 -22.72 10.08
C ASN A 11 3.22 -23.19 8.67
N GLU A 12 2.32 -24.18 8.63
CA GLU A 12 1.91 -24.81 7.37
C GLU A 12 1.32 -23.82 6.35
N PRO A 13 0.32 -22.94 6.68
CA PRO A 13 -0.17 -21.94 5.74
C PRO A 13 0.89 -20.94 5.27
N GLN A 14 1.81 -20.54 6.15
CA GLN A 14 2.92 -19.67 5.78
C GLN A 14 3.89 -20.37 4.81
N ARG A 15 4.21 -21.64 5.04
CA ARG A 15 5.04 -22.46 4.12
C ARG A 15 4.36 -22.61 2.76
N GLU A 16 3.06 -22.92 2.77
CA GLU A 16 2.26 -22.99 1.54
C GLU A 16 2.32 -21.72 0.74
N ALA A 17 2.16 -20.56 1.39
CA ALA A 17 2.25 -19.25 0.74
C ALA A 17 3.65 -18.98 0.18
N VAL A 18 4.69 -19.24 0.97
CA VAL A 18 6.09 -19.00 0.57
C VAL A 18 6.51 -19.89 -0.60
N THR A 19 6.08 -21.15 -0.64
CA THR A 19 6.44 -22.13 -1.67
C THR A 19 5.47 -22.17 -2.84
N SER A 20 4.44 -21.31 -2.87
CA SER A 20 3.49 -21.23 -3.96
C SER A 20 4.22 -21.01 -5.29
N GLY A 21 4.03 -21.90 -6.26
CA GLY A 21 4.76 -21.90 -7.53
C GLY A 21 4.54 -20.64 -8.39
N LYS A 22 4.31 -20.82 -9.69
CA LYS A 22 4.08 -19.74 -10.66
C LYS A 22 2.59 -19.36 -10.78
N THR A 23 1.87 -19.35 -9.67
CA THR A 23 0.44 -19.01 -9.62
C THR A 23 0.26 -17.75 -8.79
N SER A 24 -0.61 -16.86 -9.21
CA SER A 24 -0.95 -15.69 -8.40
C SER A 24 -1.59 -16.11 -7.08
N VAL A 25 -1.21 -15.45 -5.99
CA VAL A 25 -1.61 -15.81 -4.63
C VAL A 25 -2.21 -14.62 -3.92
N MET A 26 -3.31 -14.84 -3.23
CA MET A 26 -3.85 -13.92 -2.25
C MET A 26 -3.76 -14.54 -0.87
N VAL A 27 -2.96 -13.92 -0.01
CA VAL A 27 -2.83 -14.30 1.39
C VAL A 27 -3.77 -13.44 2.22
N LEU A 28 -4.83 -14.06 2.73
CA LEU A 28 -5.72 -13.44 3.71
C LEU A 28 -5.10 -13.63 5.10
N ALA A 29 -4.49 -12.57 5.60
CA ALA A 29 -3.62 -12.64 6.76
C ALA A 29 -4.12 -11.71 7.85
N GLY A 30 -4.72 -12.26 8.89
CA GLY A 30 -5.20 -11.46 10.02
C GLY A 30 -4.10 -10.70 10.76
N ALA A 31 -4.50 -9.82 11.66
CA ALA A 31 -3.57 -9.10 12.53
C ALA A 31 -2.64 -10.08 13.26
N GLY A 32 -1.34 -9.78 13.32
CA GLY A 32 -0.37 -10.60 14.05
C GLY A 32 -0.10 -12.00 13.49
N SER A 33 -0.58 -12.33 12.28
CA SER A 33 -0.36 -13.64 11.63
C SER A 33 0.98 -13.76 10.89
N GLY A 34 1.77 -12.68 10.82
CA GLY A 34 3.08 -12.67 10.18
C GLY A 34 3.06 -12.28 8.70
N LYS A 35 2.17 -11.37 8.27
CA LYS A 35 2.09 -10.81 6.89
C LYS A 35 3.46 -10.47 6.30
N THR A 36 4.18 -9.55 6.93
CA THR A 36 5.51 -9.11 6.46
C THR A 36 6.53 -10.26 6.48
N ARG A 37 6.43 -11.17 7.45
CA ARG A 37 7.30 -12.36 7.52
C ARG A 37 7.15 -13.24 6.28
N VAL A 38 5.92 -13.54 5.88
CA VAL A 38 5.65 -14.34 4.68
C VAL A 38 6.16 -13.66 3.41
N LEU A 39 6.01 -12.33 3.29
CA LEU A 39 6.55 -11.58 2.16
C LEU A 39 8.08 -11.67 2.08
N VAL A 40 8.78 -11.46 3.18
CA VAL A 40 10.24 -11.55 3.26
C VAL A 40 10.71 -12.98 2.90
N HIS A 41 10.08 -14.00 3.49
CA HIS A 41 10.40 -15.40 3.20
C HIS A 41 10.06 -15.79 1.76
N ARG A 42 8.98 -15.25 1.17
CA ARG A 42 8.66 -15.45 -0.25
C ARG A 42 9.75 -14.87 -1.14
N ILE A 43 10.22 -13.65 -0.85
CA ILE A 43 11.33 -13.04 -1.60
C ILE A 43 12.60 -13.88 -1.46
N ALA A 44 12.91 -14.34 -0.25
CA ALA A 44 14.06 -15.21 -0.03
C ALA A 44 13.95 -16.52 -0.80
N TRP A 45 12.76 -17.12 -0.85
CA TRP A 45 12.48 -18.33 -1.66
C TRP A 45 12.70 -18.08 -3.14
N LEU A 46 12.12 -17.01 -3.67
CA LEU A 46 12.27 -16.63 -5.08
C LEU A 46 13.74 -16.46 -5.49
N VAL A 47 14.56 -15.88 -4.61
CA VAL A 47 15.98 -15.63 -4.90
C VAL A 47 16.82 -16.90 -4.69
N SER A 48 16.67 -17.57 -3.55
CA SER A 48 17.55 -18.69 -3.18
C SER A 48 17.17 -20.00 -3.86
N VAL A 49 15.88 -20.30 -3.99
CA VAL A 49 15.38 -21.60 -4.49
C VAL A 49 15.00 -21.48 -5.97
N ASP A 50 14.16 -20.50 -6.32
CA ASP A 50 13.72 -20.31 -7.70
C ASP A 50 14.76 -19.60 -8.57
N LYS A 51 15.93 -19.22 -7.97
CA LYS A 51 17.07 -18.58 -8.65
C LYS A 51 16.74 -17.30 -9.40
N ASN A 52 15.74 -16.57 -8.96
CA ASN A 52 15.44 -15.27 -9.51
C ASN A 52 16.50 -14.24 -9.07
N SER A 53 16.85 -13.32 -9.97
CA SER A 53 17.67 -12.18 -9.56
C SER A 53 16.93 -11.31 -8.53
N PRO A 54 17.58 -10.88 -7.44
CA PRO A 54 16.98 -9.94 -6.48
C PRO A 54 16.49 -8.64 -7.16
N LEU A 55 17.10 -8.25 -8.28
CA LEU A 55 16.73 -7.05 -9.05
C LEU A 55 15.46 -7.23 -9.89
N ASN A 56 14.95 -8.45 -10.00
CA ASN A 56 13.73 -8.80 -10.73
C ASN A 56 12.50 -8.96 -9.83
N VAL A 57 12.68 -8.76 -8.53
CA VAL A 57 11.58 -8.74 -7.57
C VAL A 57 11.06 -7.30 -7.42
N PHE A 58 9.75 -7.13 -7.59
CA PHE A 58 9.05 -5.88 -7.33
C PHE A 58 8.17 -6.07 -6.08
N ALA A 59 8.49 -5.36 -5.01
CA ALA A 59 7.77 -5.50 -3.75
C ALA A 59 7.35 -4.13 -3.21
N VAL A 60 6.06 -3.98 -2.91
CA VAL A 60 5.50 -2.71 -2.41
C VAL A 60 4.87 -2.89 -1.05
N THR A 61 5.07 -1.87 -0.22
CA THR A 61 4.42 -1.72 1.10
C THR A 61 3.74 -0.36 1.19
N PHE A 62 2.98 -0.16 2.26
CA PHE A 62 2.24 1.10 2.45
C PHE A 62 3.13 2.25 2.95
N THR A 63 4.15 1.98 3.77
CA THR A 63 4.99 3.02 4.39
C THR A 63 6.48 2.83 4.10
N ASN A 64 7.23 3.94 4.11
CA ASN A 64 8.69 3.90 3.96
C ASN A 64 9.36 3.12 5.11
N LYS A 65 8.80 3.18 6.32
CA LYS A 65 9.29 2.40 7.47
C LYS A 65 9.18 0.90 7.16
N ALA A 66 8.01 0.43 6.76
CA ALA A 66 7.80 -0.98 6.41
C ALA A 66 8.70 -1.43 5.23
N ALA A 67 8.90 -0.56 4.23
CA ALA A 67 9.81 -0.84 3.12
C ALA A 67 11.27 -0.99 3.57
N ASN A 68 11.72 -0.15 4.50
CA ASN A 68 13.07 -0.25 5.06
C ASN A 68 13.24 -1.53 5.88
N GLU A 69 12.31 -1.82 6.78
CA GLU A 69 12.31 -3.06 7.56
C GLU A 69 12.29 -4.31 6.67
N MET A 70 11.50 -4.29 5.60
CA MET A 70 11.47 -5.38 4.63
C MET A 70 12.84 -5.57 3.97
N ARG A 71 13.49 -4.48 3.52
CA ARG A 71 14.84 -4.54 2.92
C ARG A 71 15.89 -5.07 3.89
N GLU A 72 15.88 -4.61 5.13
CA GLU A 72 16.80 -5.08 6.19
C GLU A 72 16.65 -6.59 6.39
N ARG A 73 15.43 -7.07 6.60
CA ARG A 73 15.15 -8.51 6.81
C ARG A 73 15.53 -9.37 5.61
N ILE A 74 15.31 -8.88 4.38
CA ILE A 74 15.75 -9.57 3.16
C ILE A 74 17.27 -9.63 3.12
N GLY A 75 17.96 -8.53 3.41
CA GLY A 75 19.41 -8.44 3.44
C GLY A 75 20.04 -9.38 4.47
N GLU A 76 19.49 -9.41 5.68
CA GLU A 76 19.92 -10.33 6.73
C GLU A 76 19.72 -11.80 6.34
N MET A 77 18.54 -12.14 5.81
CA MET A 77 18.19 -13.51 5.46
C MET A 77 19.02 -14.07 4.29
N LEU A 78 19.33 -13.22 3.30
CA LEU A 78 20.02 -13.61 2.07
C LEU A 78 21.52 -13.27 2.07
N GLY A 79 22.01 -12.50 3.04
CA GLY A 79 23.40 -12.05 3.09
C GLY A 79 23.77 -11.16 1.90
N LEU A 80 22.84 -10.31 1.40
CA LEU A 80 23.06 -9.49 0.20
C LEU A 80 22.71 -8.01 0.42
N ASP A 81 23.26 -7.15 -0.45
CA ASP A 81 22.90 -5.74 -0.48
C ASP A 81 21.56 -5.53 -1.23
N THR A 82 20.61 -4.94 -0.55
CA THR A 82 19.24 -4.73 -1.06
C THR A 82 19.04 -3.37 -1.75
N ARG A 83 20.05 -2.48 -1.80
CA ARG A 83 19.93 -1.10 -2.35
C ARG A 83 19.48 -1.04 -3.80
N GLY A 84 19.82 -2.04 -4.61
CA GLY A 84 19.41 -2.13 -6.02
C GLY A 84 18.00 -2.69 -6.24
N MET A 85 17.40 -3.31 -5.25
CA MET A 85 16.09 -3.95 -5.37
C MET A 85 14.95 -2.92 -5.57
N TRP A 86 13.86 -3.40 -6.15
CA TRP A 86 12.63 -2.63 -6.31
C TRP A 86 11.66 -2.93 -5.15
N VAL A 87 12.13 -2.63 -3.94
CA VAL A 87 11.36 -2.75 -2.70
C VAL A 87 11.12 -1.34 -2.16
N GLY A 88 9.87 -0.93 -2.02
CA GLY A 88 9.54 0.44 -1.62
C GLY A 88 8.04 0.66 -1.44
N THR A 89 7.64 1.94 -1.35
CA THR A 89 6.23 2.32 -1.46
C THR A 89 5.85 2.51 -2.93
N PHE A 90 4.56 2.45 -3.26
CA PHE A 90 4.09 2.74 -4.62
C PHE A 90 4.64 4.07 -5.15
N HIS A 91 4.52 5.14 -4.37
CA HIS A 91 5.01 6.47 -4.75
C HIS A 91 6.54 6.50 -4.90
N GLY A 92 7.26 5.87 -3.99
CA GLY A 92 8.72 5.81 -4.05
C GLY A 92 9.24 5.06 -5.29
N LEU A 93 8.59 3.95 -5.65
CA LEU A 93 8.95 3.19 -6.84
C LEU A 93 8.51 3.89 -8.13
N ALA A 94 7.34 4.54 -8.14
CA ALA A 94 6.90 5.36 -9.26
C ALA A 94 7.85 6.56 -9.48
N HIS A 95 8.27 7.23 -8.41
CA HIS A 95 9.30 8.29 -8.50
C HIS A 95 10.62 7.77 -9.08
N LYS A 96 11.12 6.62 -8.59
CA LYS A 96 12.32 5.96 -9.14
C LYS A 96 12.16 5.67 -10.63
N PHE A 97 11.00 5.14 -11.03
CA PHE A 97 10.68 4.88 -12.43
C PHE A 97 10.72 6.17 -13.27
N LEU A 98 10.01 7.22 -12.84
CA LEU A 98 9.95 8.49 -13.56
C LEU A 98 11.31 9.18 -13.66
N ARG A 99 12.19 9.05 -12.66
CA ARG A 99 13.58 9.54 -12.72
C ARG A 99 14.41 8.80 -13.78
N LEU A 100 14.16 7.52 -14.01
CA LEU A 100 14.84 6.73 -15.03
C LEU A 100 14.27 7.01 -16.45
N HIS A 101 12.96 7.27 -16.55
CA HIS A 101 12.22 7.38 -17.80
C HIS A 101 11.55 8.76 -17.98
N TRP A 102 12.23 9.80 -17.50
CA TRP A 102 11.67 11.16 -17.53
C TRP A 102 11.29 11.62 -18.94
N LYS A 103 12.09 11.24 -19.97
CA LYS A 103 11.79 11.56 -21.38
C LYS A 103 10.52 10.89 -21.87
N ASP A 104 10.40 9.58 -21.62
CA ASP A 104 9.21 8.81 -22.01
C ASP A 104 7.96 9.30 -21.29
N ALA A 105 8.14 9.80 -20.07
CA ALA A 105 7.09 10.38 -19.25
C ALA A 105 6.74 11.84 -19.63
N GLY A 106 7.43 12.44 -20.60
CA GLY A 106 7.22 13.85 -20.98
C GLY A 106 7.55 14.83 -19.86
N LEU A 107 8.57 14.52 -19.06
CA LEU A 107 9.09 15.36 -17.98
C LEU A 107 10.49 15.86 -18.32
N ASP A 108 10.93 16.92 -17.65
CA ASP A 108 12.35 17.28 -17.68
C ASP A 108 13.12 16.48 -16.62
N GLN A 109 14.42 16.30 -16.82
CA GLN A 109 15.26 15.52 -15.91
C GLN A 109 15.22 16.02 -14.47
N GLY A 110 15.08 17.34 -14.27
CA GLY A 110 15.05 18.01 -12.98
C GLY A 110 13.65 18.25 -12.42
N PHE A 111 12.62 17.50 -12.82
CA PHE A 111 11.28 17.73 -12.31
C PHE A 111 11.22 17.75 -10.78
N GLN A 112 10.36 18.64 -10.23
CA GLN A 112 10.21 18.79 -8.79
C GLN A 112 8.95 18.11 -8.29
N VAL A 113 9.07 17.44 -7.13
CA VAL A 113 7.91 16.81 -6.48
C VAL A 113 7.32 17.77 -5.47
N LEU A 114 6.03 18.05 -5.62
CA LEU A 114 5.26 18.86 -4.69
C LEU A 114 4.78 17.98 -3.53
N ASP A 115 5.00 18.44 -2.30
CA ASP A 115 4.29 17.88 -1.16
C ASP A 115 2.83 18.40 -1.10
N SER A 116 2.07 17.94 -0.11
CA SER A 116 0.66 18.31 0.03
C SER A 116 0.45 19.81 0.26
N ASP A 117 1.35 20.45 1.01
CA ASP A 117 1.26 21.88 1.32
C ASP A 117 1.68 22.73 0.12
N ASP A 118 2.70 22.30 -0.63
CA ASP A 118 3.10 22.92 -1.88
C ASP A 118 1.98 22.83 -2.93
N GLN A 119 1.36 21.66 -3.06
CA GLN A 119 0.19 21.47 -3.92
C GLN A 119 -0.94 22.42 -3.54
N HIS A 120 -1.25 22.49 -2.24
CA HIS A 120 -2.27 23.40 -1.72
C HIS A 120 -1.97 24.86 -2.05
N ARG A 121 -0.73 25.32 -1.82
CA ARG A 121 -0.30 26.68 -2.15
C ARG A 121 -0.41 27.01 -3.64
N GLN A 122 -0.06 26.05 -4.50
CA GLN A 122 -0.21 26.21 -5.97
C GLN A 122 -1.67 26.35 -6.39
N ILE A 123 -2.55 25.52 -5.84
CA ILE A 123 -4.00 25.58 -6.11
C ILE A 123 -4.59 26.90 -5.62
N LYS A 124 -4.28 27.32 -4.39
CA LYS A 124 -4.74 28.57 -3.82
C LYS A 124 -4.30 29.77 -4.67
N ARG A 125 -3.04 29.80 -5.09
CA ARG A 125 -2.52 30.85 -5.98
C ARG A 125 -3.25 30.85 -7.32
N MET A 126 -3.50 29.67 -7.89
CA MET A 126 -4.20 29.56 -9.17
C MET A 126 -5.63 30.10 -9.09
N ILE A 127 -6.38 29.79 -8.05
CA ILE A 127 -7.74 30.28 -7.80
C ILE A 127 -7.73 31.82 -7.70
N LYS A 128 -6.78 32.39 -6.95
CA LYS A 128 -6.61 33.82 -6.82
C LYS A 128 -6.23 34.48 -8.13
N ASP A 129 -5.28 33.92 -8.90
CA ASP A 129 -4.82 34.48 -10.19
C ASP A 129 -5.96 34.50 -11.23
N GLN A 130 -6.94 33.62 -11.13
CA GLN A 130 -8.13 33.55 -11.96
C GLN A 130 -9.29 34.48 -11.46
N GLY A 131 -9.10 35.18 -10.35
CA GLY A 131 -10.14 36.04 -9.77
C GLY A 131 -11.33 35.26 -9.19
N LEU A 132 -11.17 33.98 -8.89
CA LEU A 132 -12.21 33.14 -8.30
C LEU A 132 -12.28 33.33 -6.79
N ASP A 133 -13.51 33.25 -6.25
CA ASP A 133 -13.75 33.37 -4.81
C ASP A 133 -13.45 32.06 -4.07
N GLU A 134 -12.52 32.10 -3.12
CA GLU A 134 -12.13 30.96 -2.29
C GLU A 134 -13.31 30.41 -1.44
N SER A 135 -14.37 31.17 -1.22
CA SER A 135 -15.58 30.69 -0.51
C SER A 135 -16.40 29.71 -1.35
N TYR A 136 -16.41 29.86 -2.67
CA TYR A 136 -17.06 28.96 -3.62
C TYR A 136 -16.12 27.83 -4.10
N TYR A 137 -14.82 28.10 -4.13
CA TYR A 137 -13.78 27.15 -4.54
C TYR A 137 -12.72 26.99 -3.46
N PRO A 138 -13.06 26.36 -2.31
CA PRO A 138 -12.10 26.17 -1.23
C PRO A 138 -10.87 25.38 -1.73
N PRO A 139 -9.64 25.90 -1.59
CA PRO A 139 -8.46 25.26 -2.14
C PRO A 139 -8.25 23.81 -1.67
N LYS A 140 -8.66 23.47 -0.43
CA LYS A 140 -8.62 22.11 0.10
C LYS A 140 -9.57 21.15 -0.63
N GLU A 141 -10.77 21.63 -1.00
CA GLU A 141 -11.74 20.81 -1.73
C GLU A 141 -11.31 20.59 -3.18
N VAL A 142 -10.75 21.62 -3.82
CA VAL A 142 -10.15 21.50 -5.16
C VAL A 142 -8.98 20.51 -5.14
N GLN A 143 -8.09 20.61 -4.14
CA GLN A 143 -6.98 19.68 -3.95
C GLN A 143 -7.49 18.24 -3.76
N TRP A 144 -8.47 18.07 -2.89
CA TRP A 144 -9.08 16.75 -2.66
C TRP A 144 -9.72 16.19 -3.93
N PHE A 145 -10.44 17.02 -4.69
CA PHE A 145 -11.02 16.60 -5.96
C PHE A 145 -9.96 16.13 -6.95
N ILE A 146 -8.89 16.92 -7.16
CA ILE A 146 -7.78 16.60 -8.06
C ILE A 146 -7.14 15.28 -7.66
N ASN A 147 -6.81 15.11 -6.38
CA ASN A 147 -6.18 13.90 -5.88
C ASN A 147 -7.08 12.68 -6.05
N THR A 148 -8.38 12.82 -5.76
CA THR A 148 -9.37 11.76 -5.97
C THR A 148 -9.45 11.33 -7.45
N GLN A 149 -9.45 12.27 -8.40
CA GLN A 149 -9.46 11.91 -9.82
C GLN A 149 -8.17 11.18 -10.24
N LYS A 150 -7.01 11.62 -9.76
CA LYS A 150 -5.73 10.96 -10.02
C LYS A 150 -5.68 9.56 -9.41
N ASP A 151 -6.20 9.37 -8.21
CA ASP A 151 -6.30 8.06 -7.55
C ASP A 151 -7.21 7.08 -8.30
N LEU A 152 -8.20 7.60 -9.03
CA LEU A 152 -9.03 6.84 -9.97
C LEU A 152 -8.37 6.62 -11.35
N GLY A 153 -7.18 7.14 -11.57
CA GLY A 153 -6.48 7.04 -12.86
C GLY A 153 -7.02 7.98 -13.94
N LEU A 154 -7.67 9.07 -13.56
CA LEU A 154 -8.36 9.98 -14.47
C LEU A 154 -7.63 11.32 -14.61
N ARG A 155 -7.31 11.69 -15.85
CA ARG A 155 -6.95 13.06 -16.24
C ARG A 155 -8.19 13.93 -16.29
N ALA A 156 -8.02 15.25 -16.15
CA ALA A 156 -9.13 16.20 -16.21
C ALA A 156 -10.04 16.02 -17.43
N GLU A 157 -9.46 15.69 -18.59
CA GLU A 157 -10.19 15.46 -19.84
C GLU A 157 -11.07 14.18 -19.82
N LYS A 158 -10.77 13.24 -18.95
CA LYS A 158 -11.47 11.96 -18.80
C LYS A 158 -12.47 11.94 -17.65
N VAL A 159 -12.53 13.01 -16.87
CA VAL A 159 -13.53 13.15 -15.80
C VAL A 159 -14.90 13.28 -16.45
N LYS A 160 -15.85 12.42 -16.03
CA LYS A 160 -17.22 12.47 -16.54
C LYS A 160 -17.85 13.85 -16.28
N ASP A 161 -18.49 14.40 -17.31
CA ASP A 161 -19.18 15.70 -17.16
C ASP A 161 -20.25 15.59 -16.07
N ASN A 162 -20.09 16.41 -15.06
CA ASN A 162 -21.04 16.55 -13.97
C ASN A 162 -21.28 18.05 -13.80
N PRO A 163 -22.50 18.54 -14.06
CA PRO A 163 -22.82 19.98 -13.97
C PRO A 163 -22.38 20.61 -12.64
N THR A 164 -22.53 19.89 -11.54
CA THR A 164 -22.17 20.36 -10.19
C THR A 164 -20.65 20.42 -9.94
N LYS A 165 -19.85 19.76 -10.78
CA LYS A 165 -18.38 19.67 -10.62
C LYS A 165 -17.61 20.18 -11.85
N ARG A 166 -18.30 20.81 -12.78
CA ARG A 166 -17.69 21.29 -14.04
C ARG A 166 -16.57 22.28 -13.79
N GLU A 167 -16.75 23.19 -12.86
CA GLU A 167 -15.75 24.19 -12.50
C GLU A 167 -14.53 23.53 -11.83
N PHE A 168 -14.74 22.54 -10.97
CA PHE A 168 -13.65 21.77 -10.36
C PHE A 168 -12.86 21.00 -11.43
N THR A 169 -13.54 20.47 -12.44
CA THR A 169 -12.88 19.79 -13.57
C THR A 169 -12.07 20.79 -14.39
N GLN A 170 -12.57 22.02 -14.60
CA GLN A 170 -11.80 23.05 -15.26
C GLN A 170 -10.58 23.48 -14.46
N LEU A 171 -10.73 23.67 -13.14
CA LEU A 171 -9.61 23.96 -12.24
C LEU A 171 -8.55 22.82 -12.24
N TYR A 172 -8.99 21.57 -12.31
CA TYR A 172 -8.08 20.45 -12.45
C TYR A 172 -7.28 20.52 -13.76
N LYS A 173 -7.94 20.83 -14.88
CA LYS A 173 -7.29 20.99 -16.19
C LYS A 173 -6.25 22.12 -16.17
N ASP A 174 -6.59 23.26 -15.57
CA ASP A 174 -5.69 24.39 -15.45
C ASP A 174 -4.50 24.09 -14.53
N TYR A 175 -4.75 23.33 -13.46
CA TYR A 175 -3.71 22.83 -12.55
C TYR A 175 -2.75 21.89 -13.27
N GLU A 176 -3.23 20.90 -14.03
CA GLU A 176 -2.39 20.01 -14.83
C GLU A 176 -1.49 20.79 -15.80
N LYS A 177 -2.09 21.76 -16.52
CA LYS A 177 -1.34 22.63 -17.44
C LYS A 177 -0.25 23.42 -16.73
N LYS A 178 -0.57 24.02 -15.57
CA LYS A 178 0.38 24.80 -14.77
C LYS A 178 1.53 23.95 -14.24
N CYS A 179 1.22 22.73 -13.75
CA CYS A 179 2.24 21.77 -13.32
C CYS A 179 3.15 21.33 -14.46
N GLN A 180 2.59 21.04 -15.62
CA GLN A 180 3.37 20.65 -16.80
C GLN A 180 4.32 21.77 -17.25
N GLN A 181 3.84 23.03 -17.30
CA GLN A 181 4.66 24.18 -17.69
C GLN A 181 5.82 24.46 -16.74
N ASN A 182 5.64 24.15 -15.46
CA ASN A 182 6.64 24.41 -14.42
C ASN A 182 7.43 23.16 -14.01
N ASN A 183 7.25 22.05 -14.74
CA ASN A 183 7.91 20.77 -14.47
C ASN A 183 7.68 20.27 -13.03
N LEU A 184 6.45 20.40 -12.54
CA LEU A 184 6.01 20.03 -11.20
C LEU A 184 5.20 18.73 -11.24
N VAL A 185 5.40 17.89 -10.24
CA VAL A 185 4.76 16.57 -10.11
C VAL A 185 4.27 16.41 -8.68
N ASP A 186 2.96 16.34 -8.44
CA ASP A 186 2.43 16.01 -7.13
C ASP A 186 2.40 14.50 -6.87
N PHE A 187 2.05 14.07 -5.65
CA PHE A 187 2.05 12.66 -5.30
C PHE A 187 1.11 11.82 -6.18
N GLY A 188 -0.10 12.30 -6.45
CA GLY A 188 -1.03 11.58 -7.35
C GLY A 188 -0.49 11.48 -8.77
N GLU A 189 0.21 12.53 -9.23
CA GLU A 189 0.85 12.57 -10.54
C GLU A 189 1.98 11.54 -10.68
N LEU A 190 2.73 11.24 -9.61
CA LEU A 190 3.76 10.22 -9.65
C LEU A 190 3.19 8.86 -10.11
N LEU A 191 2.06 8.46 -9.53
CA LEU A 191 1.41 7.19 -9.86
C LEU A 191 0.74 7.23 -11.22
N LEU A 192 -0.06 8.26 -11.47
CA LEU A 192 -0.81 8.40 -12.72
C LEU A 192 0.10 8.44 -13.93
N ARG A 193 1.15 9.28 -13.89
CA ARG A 193 2.12 9.43 -14.98
C ARG A 193 2.96 8.16 -15.19
N CYS A 194 3.37 7.50 -14.11
CA CYS A 194 4.07 6.22 -14.21
C CYS A 194 3.19 5.17 -14.90
N TYR A 195 1.92 5.06 -14.51
CA TYR A 195 0.96 4.15 -15.13
C TYR A 195 0.73 4.46 -16.61
N GLU A 196 0.50 5.74 -16.94
CA GLU A 196 0.28 6.17 -18.32
C GLU A 196 1.51 5.92 -19.19
N THR A 197 2.72 6.25 -18.71
CA THR A 197 3.97 6.00 -19.44
C THR A 197 4.14 4.53 -19.77
N LEU A 198 3.93 3.65 -18.79
CA LEU A 198 3.96 2.20 -19.04
C LEU A 198 2.91 1.77 -20.06
N LYS A 199 1.69 2.29 -19.96
CA LYS A 199 0.57 1.91 -20.82
C LYS A 199 0.73 2.41 -22.26
N THR A 200 1.34 3.57 -22.46
CA THR A 200 1.49 4.20 -23.80
C THR A 200 2.80 3.82 -24.49
N THR A 201 3.75 3.18 -23.76
CA THR A 201 5.05 2.78 -24.30
C THR A 201 5.21 1.24 -24.24
N PRO A 202 4.72 0.49 -25.24
CA PRO A 202 4.69 -0.98 -25.20
C PRO A 202 6.03 -1.64 -24.96
N THR A 203 7.09 -1.10 -25.55
CA THR A 203 8.47 -1.62 -25.38
C THR A 203 8.95 -1.50 -23.93
N LEU A 204 8.60 -0.40 -23.27
CA LEU A 204 8.93 -0.17 -21.87
C LEU A 204 8.11 -1.09 -20.96
N LEU A 205 6.82 -1.22 -21.23
CA LEU A 205 5.96 -2.15 -20.50
C LEU A 205 6.47 -3.60 -20.60
N GLU A 206 6.77 -4.05 -21.82
CA GLU A 206 7.30 -5.41 -22.06
C GLU A 206 8.61 -5.64 -21.30
N HIS A 207 9.52 -4.63 -21.32
CA HIS A 207 10.76 -4.69 -20.55
C HIS A 207 10.49 -4.91 -19.05
N TYR A 208 9.59 -4.15 -18.45
CA TYR A 208 9.31 -4.26 -17.02
C TYR A 208 8.49 -5.52 -16.67
N GLN A 209 7.60 -5.98 -17.52
CA GLN A 209 6.91 -7.26 -17.35
C GLN A 209 7.86 -8.45 -17.41
N LYS A 210 8.84 -8.44 -18.32
CA LYS A 210 9.89 -9.47 -18.36
C LYS A 210 10.84 -9.40 -17.17
N ARG A 211 11.10 -8.19 -16.67
CA ARG A 211 11.95 -7.98 -15.50
C ARG A 211 11.27 -8.40 -14.22
N PHE A 212 10.04 -7.97 -13.99
CA PHE A 212 9.31 -8.19 -12.75
C PHE A 212 8.34 -9.38 -12.87
N ASN A 213 8.90 -10.59 -12.96
CA ASN A 213 8.10 -11.81 -13.02
C ASN A 213 7.31 -12.08 -11.74
N ASN A 214 7.68 -11.46 -10.64
CA ASN A 214 7.04 -11.58 -9.34
C ASN A 214 6.78 -10.19 -8.76
N ILE A 215 5.52 -9.89 -8.53
CA ILE A 215 5.04 -8.64 -7.95
C ILE A 215 4.41 -8.96 -6.60
N LEU A 216 5.02 -8.42 -5.53
CA LEU A 216 4.56 -8.65 -4.16
C LEU A 216 3.96 -7.36 -3.62
N VAL A 217 2.79 -7.46 -2.99
CA VAL A 217 2.09 -6.29 -2.44
C VAL A 217 1.68 -6.58 -1.00
N ASP A 218 2.14 -5.74 -0.08
CA ASP A 218 1.71 -5.74 1.32
C ASP A 218 0.53 -4.79 1.52
N GLU A 219 -0.29 -5.05 2.52
CA GLU A 219 -1.48 -4.27 2.89
C GLU A 219 -2.39 -3.98 1.68
N PHE A 220 -2.67 -5.03 0.89
CA PHE A 220 -3.36 -4.90 -0.39
C PHE A 220 -4.78 -4.32 -0.26
N GLN A 221 -5.44 -4.48 0.90
CA GLN A 221 -6.74 -3.87 1.20
C GLN A 221 -6.72 -2.34 1.19
N ASP A 222 -5.55 -1.72 1.36
CA ASP A 222 -5.38 -0.27 1.40
C ASP A 222 -5.01 0.34 0.04
N THR A 223 -5.00 -0.48 -1.02
CA THR A 223 -4.71 0.01 -2.37
C THR A 223 -5.89 0.79 -2.96
N ASN A 224 -5.58 1.91 -3.64
CA ASN A 224 -6.53 2.65 -4.46
C ASN A 224 -6.59 2.11 -5.90
N GLU A 225 -7.45 2.70 -6.73
CA GLU A 225 -7.69 2.19 -8.10
C GLU A 225 -6.41 2.25 -8.96
N ILE A 226 -5.66 3.36 -8.96
CA ILE A 226 -4.47 3.47 -9.79
C ILE A 226 -3.38 2.48 -9.38
N GLN A 227 -3.22 2.22 -8.08
CA GLN A 227 -2.27 1.23 -7.55
C GLN A 227 -2.66 -0.19 -7.98
N TYR A 228 -3.94 -0.52 -7.89
CA TYR A 228 -4.47 -1.79 -8.38
C TYR A 228 -4.19 -1.96 -9.89
N GLN A 229 -4.48 -0.94 -10.69
CA GLN A 229 -4.22 -0.96 -12.13
C GLN A 229 -2.72 -1.08 -12.45
N MET A 230 -1.84 -0.47 -11.67
CA MET A 230 -0.38 -0.64 -11.81
C MET A 230 0.06 -2.07 -11.54
N VAL A 231 -0.43 -2.70 -10.47
CA VAL A 231 -0.16 -4.12 -10.19
C VAL A 231 -0.61 -4.99 -11.35
N ARG A 232 -1.84 -4.80 -11.82
CA ARG A 232 -2.40 -5.56 -12.95
C ARG A 232 -1.59 -5.36 -14.23
N LEU A 233 -1.24 -4.11 -14.55
CA LEU A 233 -0.47 -3.76 -15.74
C LEU A 233 0.93 -4.40 -15.74
N LEU A 234 1.64 -4.30 -14.60
CA LEU A 234 2.98 -4.86 -14.46
C LEU A 234 2.97 -6.39 -14.43
N THR A 235 1.98 -7.01 -13.81
CA THR A 235 1.84 -8.48 -13.79
C THR A 235 1.62 -9.02 -15.21
N GLY A 236 0.83 -8.32 -16.02
CA GLY A 236 0.52 -8.74 -17.38
C GLY A 236 -0.10 -10.14 -17.41
N LYS A 237 0.19 -10.90 -18.50
CA LYS A 237 -0.33 -12.26 -18.69
C LYS A 237 0.54 -13.38 -18.15
N THR A 238 1.81 -13.12 -17.94
CA THR A 238 2.81 -14.15 -17.61
C THR A 238 3.48 -13.98 -16.23
N GLY A 239 3.30 -12.81 -15.63
CA GLY A 239 3.81 -12.54 -14.29
C GLY A 239 2.93 -13.14 -13.20
N VAL A 240 3.47 -13.17 -12.00
CA VAL A 240 2.80 -13.66 -10.79
C VAL A 240 2.63 -12.50 -9.82
N ALA A 241 1.41 -12.27 -9.37
CA ALA A 241 1.12 -11.35 -8.29
C ALA A 241 0.93 -12.12 -6.97
N PHE A 242 1.64 -11.71 -5.94
CA PHE A 242 1.54 -12.22 -4.59
C PHE A 242 1.09 -11.09 -3.67
N VAL A 243 -0.19 -11.08 -3.32
CA VAL A 243 -0.79 -10.03 -2.52
C VAL A 243 -1.09 -10.52 -1.12
N VAL A 244 -0.77 -9.70 -0.13
CA VAL A 244 -1.05 -9.98 1.28
C VAL A 244 -1.91 -8.87 1.83
N GLY A 245 -2.98 -9.20 2.52
CA GLY A 245 -3.87 -8.21 3.08
C GLY A 245 -4.84 -8.77 4.10
N ASP A 246 -5.54 -7.86 4.74
CA ASP A 246 -6.57 -8.12 5.71
C ASP A 246 -7.75 -7.17 5.48
N ASP A 247 -8.81 -7.68 4.89
CA ASP A 247 -10.02 -6.89 4.61
C ASP A 247 -10.64 -6.30 5.89
N ASP A 248 -10.50 -6.98 7.04
CA ASP A 248 -10.96 -6.50 8.34
C ASP A 248 -10.14 -5.29 8.86
N GLN A 249 -8.95 -5.02 8.29
CA GLN A 249 -8.10 -3.88 8.63
C GLN A 249 -8.19 -2.72 7.63
N SER A 250 -9.14 -2.73 6.70
CA SER A 250 -9.31 -1.66 5.72
C SER A 250 -9.90 -0.40 6.37
N ILE A 251 -9.04 0.52 6.79
CA ILE A 251 -9.44 1.78 7.47
C ILE A 251 -9.10 3.04 6.65
N TYR A 252 -8.55 2.90 5.45
CA TYR A 252 -8.11 4.02 4.59
C TYR A 252 -9.07 4.34 3.43
N LYS A 253 -10.35 3.96 3.53
CA LYS A 253 -11.36 4.28 2.51
C LYS A 253 -11.45 5.79 2.22
N TRP A 254 -11.29 6.62 3.25
CA TRP A 254 -11.25 8.08 3.14
C TRP A 254 -10.02 8.62 2.38
N ARG A 255 -8.98 7.79 2.21
CA ARG A 255 -7.79 8.06 1.37
C ARG A 255 -7.89 7.44 -0.02
N GLY A 256 -9.06 6.98 -0.44
CA GLY A 256 -9.25 6.35 -1.74
C GLY A 256 -8.97 4.84 -1.77
N ALA A 257 -8.64 4.22 -0.64
CA ALA A 257 -8.52 2.76 -0.58
C ALA A 257 -9.84 2.08 -0.97
N ASN A 258 -9.73 0.99 -1.72
CA ASN A 258 -10.88 0.24 -2.20
C ASN A 258 -10.76 -1.23 -1.78
N SER A 259 -11.45 -1.60 -0.70
CA SER A 259 -11.49 -2.98 -0.19
C SER A 259 -11.98 -3.99 -1.23
N ALA A 260 -12.79 -3.54 -2.21
CA ALA A 260 -13.23 -4.39 -3.32
C ALA A 260 -12.06 -4.89 -4.20
N ASN A 261 -10.88 -4.28 -4.13
CA ASN A 261 -9.69 -4.73 -4.85
C ASN A 261 -9.29 -6.17 -4.47
N MET A 262 -9.53 -6.59 -3.21
CA MET A 262 -9.31 -7.98 -2.78
C MET A 262 -10.21 -8.96 -3.59
N SER A 263 -11.49 -8.69 -3.66
CA SER A 263 -12.44 -9.52 -4.43
C SER A 263 -12.21 -9.42 -5.94
N ARG A 264 -11.83 -8.24 -6.44
CA ARG A 264 -11.48 -8.04 -7.84
C ARG A 264 -10.23 -8.84 -8.23
N PHE A 265 -9.23 -8.88 -7.38
CA PHE A 265 -8.01 -9.64 -7.62
C PHE A 265 -8.32 -11.12 -7.87
N GLN A 266 -9.20 -11.73 -7.07
CA GLN A 266 -9.61 -13.12 -7.28
C GLN A 266 -10.33 -13.36 -8.63
N LYS A 267 -11.05 -12.35 -9.12
CA LYS A 267 -11.86 -12.47 -10.34
C LYS A 267 -11.11 -12.10 -11.62
N GLU A 268 -10.18 -11.15 -11.52
CA GLU A 268 -9.52 -10.54 -12.70
C GLU A 268 -8.13 -11.13 -12.97
N PHE A 269 -7.53 -11.86 -12.03
CA PHE A 269 -6.28 -12.57 -12.22
C PHE A 269 -6.54 -14.05 -12.45
N ASP A 270 -5.73 -14.67 -13.33
CA ASP A 270 -5.91 -16.07 -13.69
C ASP A 270 -5.48 -16.98 -12.51
N ALA A 271 -6.33 -17.97 -12.21
CA ALA A 271 -6.06 -19.06 -11.28
C ALA A 271 -5.50 -18.63 -9.90
N VAL A 272 -6.09 -17.60 -9.28
CA VAL A 272 -5.66 -17.12 -7.98
C VAL A 272 -5.84 -18.17 -6.89
N ARG A 273 -4.76 -18.51 -6.21
CA ARG A 273 -4.80 -19.35 -5.00
C ARG A 273 -5.02 -18.47 -3.79
N VAL A 274 -6.03 -18.77 -2.98
CA VAL A 274 -6.30 -18.07 -1.72
C VAL A 274 -5.77 -18.88 -0.55
N ILE A 275 -4.93 -18.28 0.28
CA ILE A 275 -4.36 -18.90 1.47
C ILE A 275 -4.74 -18.08 2.69
N LYS A 276 -5.33 -18.70 3.70
CA LYS A 276 -5.75 -18.04 4.94
C LYS A 276 -4.69 -18.25 6.03
N MET A 277 -4.22 -17.16 6.63
CA MET A 277 -3.32 -17.16 7.77
C MET A 277 -4.07 -16.67 9.01
N GLU A 278 -4.62 -17.61 9.79
CA GLU A 278 -5.51 -17.35 10.91
C GLU A 278 -4.82 -17.43 12.28
N GLN A 279 -3.64 -18.05 12.35
CA GLN A 279 -2.88 -18.13 13.59
C GLN A 279 -2.23 -16.79 13.92
N ASN A 280 -2.59 -16.23 15.07
CA ASN A 280 -2.02 -15.00 15.60
C ASN A 280 -0.88 -15.32 16.59
N TYR A 281 0.23 -14.58 16.45
CA TYR A 281 1.43 -14.68 17.30
C TYR A 281 1.67 -13.43 18.15
N ARG A 282 0.74 -12.48 18.13
CA ARG A 282 0.90 -11.17 18.80
C ARG A 282 0.12 -11.07 20.09
N SER A 283 -1.09 -11.63 20.11
CA SER A 283 -2.09 -11.33 21.13
C SER A 283 -2.54 -12.59 21.87
N THR A 284 -2.89 -12.43 23.15
CA THR A 284 -3.49 -13.49 23.96
C THR A 284 -4.91 -13.83 23.47
N LYS A 285 -5.39 -15.00 23.88
CA LYS A 285 -6.72 -15.49 23.49
C LYS A 285 -7.84 -14.50 23.88
N THR A 286 -7.79 -13.88 25.06
CA THR A 286 -8.78 -12.90 25.52
C THR A 286 -8.93 -11.72 24.57
N ILE A 287 -7.82 -11.20 24.03
CA ILE A 287 -7.82 -10.09 23.07
C ILE A 287 -8.43 -10.55 21.73
N LEU A 288 -8.06 -11.75 21.26
CA LEU A 288 -8.58 -12.27 20.00
C LEU A 288 -10.08 -12.60 20.06
N ASP A 289 -10.55 -13.14 21.16
CA ASP A 289 -11.97 -13.43 21.35
C ASP A 289 -12.81 -12.13 21.27
N ALA A 290 -12.31 -11.06 21.92
CA ALA A 290 -12.96 -9.74 21.82
C ALA A 290 -12.89 -9.16 20.40
N ALA A 291 -11.75 -9.25 19.73
CA ALA A 291 -11.59 -8.78 18.35
C ALA A 291 -12.50 -9.54 17.38
N ASN A 292 -12.54 -10.87 17.49
CA ASN A 292 -13.42 -11.71 16.68
C ASN A 292 -14.91 -11.38 16.92
N ALA A 293 -15.31 -11.11 18.17
CA ALA A 293 -16.67 -10.71 18.50
C ALA A 293 -17.05 -9.35 17.89
N VAL A 294 -16.13 -8.38 17.88
CA VAL A 294 -16.35 -7.07 17.25
C VAL A 294 -16.51 -7.21 15.75
N ILE A 295 -15.56 -7.90 15.11
CA ILE A 295 -15.51 -7.99 13.64
C ILE A 295 -16.62 -8.88 13.07
N SER A 296 -17.20 -9.79 13.85
CA SER A 296 -18.32 -10.62 13.42
C SER A 296 -19.59 -9.82 13.07
N ASN A 297 -19.67 -8.55 13.46
CA ASN A 297 -20.76 -7.65 13.08
C ASN A 297 -20.63 -7.08 11.66
N ASN A 298 -19.52 -7.31 10.96
CA ASN A 298 -19.34 -6.90 9.57
C ASN A 298 -19.84 -7.99 8.63
N ASP A 299 -20.83 -7.67 7.78
CA ASP A 299 -21.43 -8.62 6.84
C ASP A 299 -20.59 -8.81 5.56
N GLU A 300 -19.83 -7.76 5.15
CA GLU A 300 -19.02 -7.74 3.93
C GLU A 300 -17.57 -8.10 4.21
N ARG A 301 -17.27 -9.36 4.57
CA ARG A 301 -15.89 -9.79 4.85
C ARG A 301 -15.55 -11.10 4.17
N LEU A 302 -14.24 -11.28 3.92
CA LEU A 302 -13.69 -12.57 3.54
C LEU A 302 -13.51 -13.38 4.83
N GLU A 303 -14.32 -14.42 5.00
CA GLU A 303 -14.38 -15.20 6.25
C GLU A 303 -13.02 -15.72 6.70
N LYS A 304 -12.58 -15.30 7.88
CA LYS A 304 -11.45 -15.82 8.64
C LYS A 304 -11.72 -15.67 10.13
N THR A 305 -11.16 -16.54 10.94
CA THR A 305 -11.27 -16.50 12.41
C THR A 305 -9.87 -16.58 13.00
N LEU A 306 -9.46 -15.52 13.70
CA LEU A 306 -8.16 -15.50 14.35
C LEU A 306 -8.15 -16.39 15.58
N TRP A 307 -7.12 -17.20 15.70
CA TRP A 307 -6.86 -18.02 16.87
C TRP A 307 -5.39 -17.94 17.30
N THR A 308 -5.09 -18.26 18.54
CA THR A 308 -3.73 -18.30 19.07
C THR A 308 -3.50 -19.56 19.86
N ALA A 309 -2.24 -20.02 19.88
CA ALA A 309 -1.78 -21.08 20.79
C ALA A 309 -1.41 -20.52 22.17
N GLU A 310 -1.35 -19.20 22.33
CA GLU A 310 -1.05 -18.53 23.58
C GLU A 310 -2.19 -18.72 24.61
N GLU A 311 -1.81 -18.70 25.89
CA GLU A 311 -2.77 -18.80 26.98
C GLU A 311 -3.71 -17.58 27.03
N SER A 312 -4.81 -17.71 27.77
CA SER A 312 -5.70 -16.61 28.08
C SER A 312 -4.94 -15.53 28.88
N GLY A 313 -4.90 -14.33 28.34
CA GLY A 313 -4.30 -13.18 29.02
C GLY A 313 -5.22 -12.60 30.11
N PRO A 314 -4.80 -11.50 30.73
CA PRO A 314 -5.64 -10.80 31.69
C PRO A 314 -6.93 -10.31 31.03
N GLN A 315 -7.96 -10.10 31.86
CA GLN A 315 -9.25 -9.56 31.40
C GLN A 315 -9.06 -8.14 30.86
N ILE A 316 -9.82 -7.80 29.82
CA ILE A 316 -9.88 -6.46 29.25
C ILE A 316 -10.52 -5.53 30.29
N LYS A 317 -9.84 -4.42 30.58
CA LYS A 317 -10.35 -3.37 31.47
C LYS A 317 -11.01 -2.29 30.64
N LEU A 318 -12.24 -1.95 31.01
CA LEU A 318 -12.95 -0.78 30.47
C LEU A 318 -12.82 0.35 31.49
N VAL A 319 -12.27 1.49 31.07
CA VAL A 319 -12.15 2.70 31.87
C VAL A 319 -12.92 3.80 31.17
N ALA A 320 -13.91 4.37 31.87
CA ALA A 320 -14.62 5.55 31.42
C ALA A 320 -13.98 6.80 32.01
N ASN A 321 -13.71 7.79 31.19
CA ASN A 321 -13.14 9.07 31.58
C ASN A 321 -14.12 10.19 31.26
N TYR A 322 -14.05 11.32 31.97
CA TYR A 322 -14.92 12.48 31.74
C TYR A 322 -14.57 13.23 30.45
N ASP A 323 -13.26 13.31 30.16
CA ASP A 323 -12.73 13.99 28.99
C ASP A 323 -11.38 13.38 28.56
N GLU A 324 -10.82 13.92 27.49
CA GLU A 324 -9.52 13.48 26.94
C GLU A 324 -8.34 13.78 27.87
N TYR A 325 -8.43 14.76 28.76
CA TYR A 325 -7.37 15.08 29.71
C TYR A 325 -7.30 14.03 30.83
N GLU A 326 -8.44 13.61 31.35
CA GLU A 326 -8.52 12.53 32.34
C GLU A 326 -8.05 11.20 31.73
N GLU A 327 -8.41 10.91 30.48
CA GLU A 327 -7.94 9.74 29.74
C GLU A 327 -6.40 9.75 29.63
N ALA A 328 -5.81 10.87 29.21
CA ALA A 328 -4.36 11.03 29.11
C ALA A 328 -3.67 10.84 30.46
N HIS A 329 -4.22 11.42 31.56
CA HIS A 329 -3.69 11.23 32.91
C HIS A 329 -3.71 9.77 33.34
N ASN A 330 -4.81 9.07 33.15
CA ASN A 330 -4.95 7.66 33.50
C ASN A 330 -3.98 6.77 32.73
N ILE A 331 -3.69 7.08 31.47
CA ILE A 331 -2.69 6.38 30.64
C ILE A 331 -1.29 6.61 31.24
N VAL A 332 -0.92 7.87 31.50
CA VAL A 332 0.39 8.23 32.07
C VAL A 332 0.61 7.57 33.43
N ASP A 333 -0.38 7.63 34.31
CA ASP A 333 -0.33 7.01 35.65
C ASP A 333 -0.17 5.48 35.55
N THR A 334 -0.86 4.86 34.57
CA THR A 334 -0.73 3.43 34.30
C THR A 334 0.68 3.07 33.87
N ILE A 335 1.26 3.84 32.94
CA ILE A 335 2.63 3.63 32.44
C ILE A 335 3.64 3.78 33.61
N GLN A 336 3.51 4.84 34.40
CA GLN A 336 4.41 5.09 35.53
C GLN A 336 4.31 4.00 36.62
N SER A 337 3.09 3.51 36.88
CA SER A 337 2.87 2.46 37.90
C SER A 337 3.49 1.13 37.52
N LYS A 338 3.56 0.80 36.23
CA LYS A 338 4.10 -0.49 35.74
C LYS A 338 5.63 -0.55 35.68
N LYS A 339 6.34 0.56 35.86
CA LYS A 339 7.82 0.64 35.86
C LYS A 339 8.50 0.00 34.63
N HIS A 340 7.83 -0.07 33.50
CA HIS A 340 8.46 -0.50 32.26
C HIS A 340 9.37 0.62 31.70
N PRO A 341 10.49 0.29 31.06
CA PRO A 341 11.28 1.28 30.34
C PRO A 341 10.41 1.99 29.28
N LEU A 342 10.45 3.33 29.23
CA LEU A 342 9.61 4.10 28.29
C LEU A 342 9.83 3.72 26.82
N LYS A 343 11.00 3.21 26.46
CA LYS A 343 11.31 2.70 25.12
C LYS A 343 10.47 1.46 24.72
N ASP A 344 9.91 0.74 25.70
CA ASP A 344 9.11 -0.47 25.51
C ASP A 344 7.61 -0.18 25.57
N VAL A 345 7.23 1.10 25.70
CA VAL A 345 5.85 1.58 25.68
C VAL A 345 5.56 2.15 24.29
N ALA A 346 4.53 1.60 23.62
CA ALA A 346 4.10 2.02 22.28
C ALA A 346 2.81 2.83 22.35
#